data_65c8575781f04fa8559ad97fad824baf
#
_entry.id   65c8575781f04fa8559ad97fad824baf
#
_cell.length_a   1.000
_cell.length_b   1.000
_cell.length_c   1.000
_cell.angle_alpha   90.00
_cell.angle_beta   90.00
_cell.angle_gamma   90.00
#
_symmetry.space_group_name_H-M   'P 1'
#
loop_
_entity.id
_entity.type
_entity.pdbx_description
1 polymer ?
#
loop_
_entity_poly.entity_id
_entity_poly.type
_entity_poly.pdbx_seq_one_letter_code
_entity_poly.pdbx_strand_id
1 'polypeptide(L)'
;MALSGIQIYKLLPQTNCKECGFPTCLAFAMKLAAKQVELAACPYVTESSKTQLAESAAPPIRLVTLKAGNFEVKAGNEVVLFRHDKTFYNKPGLFIRIYDDQPVEEIKAKVKTADAYAVNYVGMDLTLDGFGIASRAGNPQAFAAAVSAVRSVSARPLILMSRDPAIMAAGLHVLSNETPLIYGAEASNLDAFA
;
A
#
# COMPACT_ATOMS: atom_id res chain seq x y z
N MET A 1 0.08 -18.15 -1.25
CA MET A 1 1.04 -19.21 -0.87
C MET A 1 1.99 -19.43 -2.04
N ALA A 2 3.30 -19.48 -1.79
CA ALA A 2 4.26 -19.75 -2.85
C ALA A 2 4.04 -21.14 -3.44
N LEU A 3 4.00 -21.26 -4.76
CA LEU A 3 3.88 -22.55 -5.43
C LEU A 3 5.15 -23.38 -5.25
N SER A 4 4.97 -24.66 -5.00
CA SER A 4 6.09 -25.62 -5.02
C SER A 4 6.61 -25.81 -6.45
N GLY A 5 7.88 -26.22 -6.61
CA GLY A 5 8.45 -26.50 -7.93
C GLY A 5 7.64 -27.50 -8.77
N ILE A 6 6.97 -28.46 -8.12
CA ILE A 6 6.08 -29.43 -8.80
C ILE A 6 4.80 -28.75 -9.31
N GLN A 7 4.24 -27.82 -8.54
CA GLN A 7 3.05 -27.06 -8.98
C GLN A 7 3.40 -26.13 -10.14
N ILE A 8 4.55 -25.46 -10.07
CA ILE A 8 5.07 -24.66 -11.19
C ILE A 8 5.31 -25.51 -12.43
N TYR A 9 5.91 -26.70 -12.28
CA TYR A 9 6.15 -27.61 -13.38
C TYR A 9 4.88 -27.99 -14.16
N LYS A 10 3.75 -28.15 -13.46
CA LYS A 10 2.44 -28.44 -14.08
C LYS A 10 1.92 -27.30 -14.97
N LEU A 11 2.36 -26.08 -14.72
CA LEU A 11 1.98 -24.88 -15.48
C LEU A 11 2.95 -24.58 -16.62
N LEU A 12 4.07 -25.27 -16.70
CA LEU A 12 5.03 -25.17 -17.79
C LEU A 12 4.69 -26.09 -18.97
N PRO A 13 5.19 -25.82 -20.17
CA PRO A 13 4.89 -26.58 -21.39
C PRO A 13 5.34 -28.05 -21.36
N GLN A 14 6.24 -28.41 -20.45
CA GLN A 14 6.76 -29.77 -20.22
C GLN A 14 7.49 -30.38 -21.45
N THR A 15 7.87 -29.57 -22.42
CA THR A 15 8.50 -30.01 -23.67
C THR A 15 9.98 -30.37 -23.53
N ASN A 16 10.64 -29.97 -22.44
CA ASN A 16 12.06 -30.15 -22.17
C ASN A 16 12.95 -29.68 -23.34
N CYS A 17 12.56 -28.60 -24.03
CA CYS A 17 13.23 -28.05 -25.22
C CYS A 17 14.63 -27.48 -24.96
N LYS A 18 15.01 -27.24 -23.70
CA LYS A 18 16.30 -26.68 -23.25
C LYS A 18 16.56 -25.21 -23.66
N GLU A 19 15.65 -24.54 -24.34
CA GLU A 19 15.83 -23.17 -24.81
C GLU A 19 15.96 -22.16 -23.66
N CYS A 20 15.39 -22.47 -22.50
CA CYS A 20 15.56 -21.66 -21.27
C CYS A 20 16.94 -21.88 -20.58
N GLY A 21 17.83 -22.68 -21.17
CA GLY A 21 19.15 -23.01 -20.61
C GLY A 21 19.16 -24.12 -19.56
N PHE A 22 18.01 -24.77 -19.28
CA PHE A 22 17.89 -25.84 -18.30
C PHE A 22 17.62 -27.19 -18.99
N PRO A 23 18.17 -28.30 -18.47
CA PRO A 23 18.05 -29.62 -19.10
C PRO A 23 16.63 -30.15 -19.15
N THR A 24 15.77 -29.75 -18.19
CA THR A 24 14.36 -30.14 -18.12
C THR A 24 13.49 -29.00 -17.61
N CYS A 25 12.19 -29.01 -17.96
CA CYS A 25 11.23 -28.06 -17.43
C CYS A 25 11.05 -28.20 -15.89
N LEU A 26 11.28 -29.39 -15.33
CA LEU A 26 11.29 -29.60 -13.89
C LEU A 26 12.46 -28.87 -13.21
N ALA A 27 13.67 -28.96 -13.79
CA ALA A 27 14.84 -28.24 -13.26
C ALA A 27 14.62 -26.73 -13.30
N PHE A 28 14.05 -26.20 -14.39
CA PHE A 28 13.65 -24.81 -14.50
C PHE A 28 12.60 -24.42 -13.44
N ALA A 29 11.55 -25.26 -13.25
CA ALA A 29 10.52 -25.03 -12.25
C ALA A 29 11.06 -24.97 -10.82
N MET A 30 12.03 -25.81 -10.47
CA MET A 30 12.67 -25.79 -9.16
C MET A 30 13.49 -24.53 -8.95
N LYS A 31 14.22 -24.07 -9.96
CA LYS A 31 14.96 -22.78 -9.92
C LYS A 31 14.03 -21.57 -9.84
N LEU A 32 12.90 -21.61 -10.54
CA LEU A 32 11.87 -20.57 -10.50
C LEU A 32 11.21 -20.51 -9.11
N ALA A 33 10.90 -21.68 -8.50
CA ALA A 33 10.41 -21.76 -7.13
C ALA A 33 11.39 -21.15 -6.11
N ALA A 34 12.69 -21.35 -6.34
CA ALA A 34 13.76 -20.76 -5.53
C ALA A 34 14.04 -19.28 -5.85
N LYS A 35 13.29 -18.67 -6.78
CA LYS A 35 13.49 -17.28 -7.27
C LYS A 35 14.91 -17.01 -7.81
N GLN A 36 15.55 -18.02 -8.39
CA GLN A 36 16.89 -17.93 -8.96
C GLN A 36 16.89 -17.66 -10.48
N VAL A 37 15.73 -17.74 -11.11
CA VAL A 37 15.52 -17.46 -12.54
C VAL A 37 14.16 -16.77 -12.73
N GLU A 38 14.03 -16.08 -13.85
CA GLU A 38 12.79 -15.41 -14.24
C GLU A 38 11.96 -16.28 -15.19
N LEU A 39 10.63 -16.16 -15.10
CA LEU A 39 9.72 -16.89 -15.98
C LEU A 39 9.90 -16.54 -17.47
N ALA A 40 10.31 -15.31 -17.74
CA ALA A 40 10.58 -14.81 -19.10
C ALA A 40 11.66 -15.62 -19.85
N ALA A 41 12.51 -16.36 -19.14
CA ALA A 41 13.51 -17.23 -19.77
C ALA A 41 12.90 -18.40 -20.56
N CYS A 42 11.63 -18.75 -20.30
CA CYS A 42 10.93 -19.80 -21.06
C CYS A 42 10.02 -19.16 -22.13
N PRO A 43 10.31 -19.31 -23.44
CA PRO A 43 9.53 -18.68 -24.51
C PRO A 43 8.15 -19.32 -24.73
N TYR A 44 7.93 -20.54 -24.26
CA TYR A 44 6.72 -21.32 -24.55
C TYR A 44 5.68 -21.34 -23.43
N VAL A 45 5.81 -20.49 -22.42
CA VAL A 45 4.79 -20.38 -21.36
C VAL A 45 3.55 -19.70 -21.91
N THR A 46 2.38 -20.32 -21.73
CA THR A 46 1.11 -19.73 -22.14
C THR A 46 0.75 -18.51 -21.30
N GLU A 47 -0.02 -17.58 -21.86
CA GLU A 47 -0.44 -16.37 -21.12
C GLU A 47 -1.24 -16.70 -19.85
N SER A 48 -2.09 -17.74 -19.90
CA SER A 48 -2.82 -18.21 -18.72
C SER A 48 -1.88 -18.72 -17.62
N SER A 49 -0.84 -19.46 -17.99
CA SER A 49 0.18 -19.92 -17.04
C SER A 49 1.02 -18.77 -16.49
N LYS A 50 1.34 -17.77 -17.32
CA LYS A 50 2.04 -16.55 -16.85
C LYS A 50 1.22 -15.82 -15.80
N THR A 51 -0.07 -15.63 -16.02
CA THR A 51 -0.98 -14.96 -15.07
C THR A 51 -1.03 -15.72 -13.74
N GLN A 52 -1.25 -17.03 -13.77
CA GLN A 52 -1.30 -17.85 -12.57
C GLN A 52 0.04 -17.89 -11.80
N LEU A 53 1.16 -17.94 -12.52
CA LEU A 53 2.48 -17.90 -11.90
C LEU A 53 2.80 -16.54 -11.32
N ALA A 54 2.41 -15.44 -11.99
CA ALA A 54 2.57 -14.09 -11.50
C ALA A 54 1.74 -13.84 -10.23
N GLU A 55 0.48 -14.28 -10.20
CA GLU A 55 -0.38 -14.19 -9.02
C GLU A 55 0.21 -14.96 -7.82
N SER A 56 0.75 -16.16 -8.08
CA SER A 56 1.36 -16.98 -7.03
C SER A 56 2.74 -16.49 -6.57
N ALA A 57 3.46 -15.78 -7.44
CA ALA A 57 4.74 -15.15 -7.13
C ALA A 57 4.60 -13.79 -6.45
N ALA A 58 3.39 -13.21 -6.48
CA ALA A 58 3.11 -11.94 -5.81
C ALA A 58 3.46 -12.02 -4.31
N PRO A 59 4.05 -10.98 -3.74
CA PRO A 59 4.34 -10.97 -2.31
C PRO A 59 3.03 -11.11 -1.52
N PRO A 60 3.04 -11.78 -0.36
CA PRO A 60 1.85 -12.00 0.46
C PRO A 60 1.19 -10.70 0.91
N ILE A 61 1.95 -9.61 0.97
CA ILE A 61 1.47 -8.26 1.26
C ILE A 61 1.71 -7.39 0.02
N ARG A 62 0.62 -6.92 -0.57
CA ARG A 62 0.68 -6.04 -1.75
C ARG A 62 1.32 -4.70 -1.39
N LEU A 63 2.14 -4.15 -2.29
CA LEU A 63 2.67 -2.79 -2.15
C LEU A 63 1.55 -1.76 -2.24
N VAL A 64 1.47 -0.90 -1.24
CA VAL A 64 0.64 0.31 -1.26
C VAL A 64 1.56 1.51 -1.17
N THR A 65 1.36 2.47 -2.04
CA THR A 65 2.13 3.71 -2.09
C THR A 65 1.18 4.89 -1.93
N LEU A 66 1.41 5.70 -0.90
CA LEU A 66 0.70 6.97 -0.70
C LEU A 66 1.60 8.10 -1.17
N LYS A 67 1.08 8.95 -2.06
CA LYS A 67 1.80 10.11 -2.59
C LYS A 67 1.00 11.38 -2.35
N ALA A 68 1.70 12.43 -1.92
CA ALA A 68 1.17 13.78 -1.86
C ALA A 68 2.31 14.78 -2.08
N GLY A 69 2.25 15.56 -3.15
CA GLY A 69 3.34 16.45 -3.53
C GLY A 69 4.68 15.69 -3.65
N ASN A 70 5.67 16.12 -2.88
CA ASN A 70 7.01 15.51 -2.85
C ASN A 70 7.15 14.38 -1.81
N PHE A 71 6.10 14.08 -1.07
CA PHE A 71 6.12 13.03 -0.04
C PHE A 71 5.61 11.70 -0.59
N GLU A 72 6.31 10.64 -0.26
CA GLU A 72 5.94 9.26 -0.62
C GLU A 72 6.10 8.36 0.59
N VAL A 73 5.08 7.57 0.89
CA VAL A 73 5.07 6.56 1.94
C VAL A 73 4.72 5.22 1.30
N LYS A 74 5.58 4.23 1.50
CA LYS A 74 5.40 2.87 0.99
C LYS A 74 5.15 1.90 2.12
N ALA A 75 4.19 0.99 1.94
CA ALA A 75 3.90 -0.11 2.84
C ALA A 75 3.60 -1.37 2.04
N GLY A 76 4.02 -2.52 2.53
CA GLY A 76 3.83 -3.80 1.85
C GLY A 76 5.02 -4.20 0.98
N ASN A 77 4.75 -5.06 -0.03
CA ASN A 77 5.76 -5.75 -0.83
C ASN A 77 6.70 -6.64 0.00
N GLU A 78 6.20 -7.08 1.15
CA GLU A 78 6.97 -7.88 2.08
C GLU A 78 6.88 -9.36 1.71
N VAL A 79 7.98 -10.07 1.86
CA VAL A 79 8.06 -11.51 1.54
C VAL A 79 7.59 -12.40 2.68
N VAL A 80 7.40 -11.84 3.86
CA VAL A 80 6.91 -12.50 5.07
C VAL A 80 5.75 -11.73 5.68
N LEU A 81 4.88 -12.43 6.42
CA LEU A 81 3.73 -11.80 7.10
C LEU A 81 4.12 -11.15 8.42
N PHE A 82 5.12 -11.68 9.07
CA PHE A 82 5.50 -11.26 10.42
C PHE A 82 6.91 -10.72 10.46
N ARG A 83 7.09 -9.60 11.19
CA ARG A 83 8.38 -8.93 11.33
C ARG A 83 9.44 -9.78 12.05
N HIS A 84 9.05 -10.71 12.90
CA HIS A 84 10.01 -11.60 13.58
C HIS A 84 10.61 -12.65 12.63
N ASP A 85 9.97 -12.93 11.48
CA ASP A 85 10.51 -13.85 10.48
C ASP A 85 11.61 -13.18 9.66
N LYS A 86 11.45 -11.89 9.36
CA LYS A 86 12.40 -11.07 8.60
C LYS A 86 12.10 -9.58 8.80
N THR A 87 13.13 -8.75 8.78
CA THR A 87 12.98 -7.30 8.76
C THR A 87 12.20 -6.86 7.50
N PHE A 88 11.19 -6.02 7.68
CA PHE A 88 10.43 -5.44 6.56
C PHE A 88 11.28 -4.48 5.75
N TYR A 89 11.06 -4.44 4.43
CA TYR A 89 11.72 -3.51 3.52
C TYR A 89 11.30 -2.07 3.77
N ASN A 90 10.00 -1.87 4.01
CA ASN A 90 9.44 -0.55 4.25
C ASN A 90 9.28 -0.32 5.76
N LYS A 91 9.68 0.87 6.23
CA LYS A 91 9.43 1.27 7.61
C LYS A 91 7.93 1.42 7.85
N PRO A 92 7.42 1.22 9.09
CA PRO A 92 6.05 1.59 9.43
C PRO A 92 5.83 3.08 9.23
N GLY A 93 4.75 3.45 8.56
CA GLY A 93 4.33 4.85 8.43
C GLY A 93 3.74 5.38 9.74
N LEU A 94 4.18 6.55 10.18
CA LEU A 94 3.68 7.23 11.38
C LEU A 94 2.71 8.33 10.98
N PHE A 95 1.42 8.17 11.35
CA PHE A 95 0.36 9.13 11.06
C PHE A 95 -0.27 9.65 12.36
N ILE A 96 -0.42 10.97 12.46
CA ILE A 96 -1.15 11.56 13.58
C ILE A 96 -2.63 11.70 13.22
N ARG A 97 -3.49 11.20 14.10
CA ARG A 97 -4.94 11.30 13.93
C ARG A 97 -5.47 12.65 14.38
N ILE A 98 -6.26 13.28 13.51
CA ILE A 98 -7.00 14.51 13.72
C ILE A 98 -8.50 14.17 13.67
N TYR A 99 -9.30 14.81 14.49
CA TYR A 99 -10.74 14.66 14.49
C TYR A 99 -11.43 15.90 13.94
N ASP A 100 -12.54 15.71 13.23
CA ASP A 100 -13.32 16.75 12.58
C ASP A 100 -14.23 17.56 13.53
N ASP A 101 -14.33 17.15 14.80
CA ASP A 101 -15.07 17.83 15.85
C ASP A 101 -14.25 18.94 16.56
N GLN A 102 -12.98 19.11 16.18
CA GLN A 102 -12.08 20.12 16.74
C GLN A 102 -12.21 21.46 15.99
N PRO A 103 -12.00 22.61 16.67
CA PRO A 103 -11.92 23.92 16.01
C PRO A 103 -10.81 23.95 14.94
N VAL A 104 -11.09 24.57 13.80
CA VAL A 104 -10.16 24.65 12.65
C VAL A 104 -8.78 25.19 13.04
N GLU A 105 -8.75 26.23 13.90
CA GLU A 105 -7.46 26.82 14.33
C GLU A 105 -6.67 25.89 15.25
N GLU A 106 -7.33 25.08 16.06
CA GLU A 106 -6.67 24.05 16.87
C GLU A 106 -6.10 22.95 15.97
N ILE A 107 -6.86 22.50 14.96
CA ILE A 107 -6.37 21.56 13.95
C ILE A 107 -5.11 22.08 13.27
N LYS A 108 -5.13 23.33 12.78
CA LYS A 108 -3.97 23.93 12.12
C LYS A 108 -2.76 24.05 13.04
N ALA A 109 -2.95 24.47 14.29
CA ALA A 109 -1.87 24.57 15.26
C ALA A 109 -1.22 23.22 15.54
N LYS A 110 -2.05 22.18 15.75
CA LYS A 110 -1.60 20.80 15.99
C LYS A 110 -0.86 20.24 14.79
N VAL A 111 -1.38 20.42 13.58
CA VAL A 111 -0.75 19.99 12.34
C VAL A 111 0.59 20.68 12.13
N LYS A 112 0.66 22.00 12.32
CA LYS A 112 1.90 22.77 12.19
C LYS A 112 2.99 22.30 13.13
N THR A 113 2.64 22.04 14.39
CA THR A 113 3.60 21.53 15.40
C THR A 113 4.09 20.14 15.02
N ALA A 114 3.17 19.26 14.60
CA ALA A 114 3.51 17.89 14.22
C ALA A 114 4.32 17.80 12.92
N ASP A 115 3.99 18.62 11.93
CA ASP A 115 4.67 18.64 10.64
C ASP A 115 6.13 19.08 10.75
N ALA A 116 6.41 20.00 11.67
CA ALA A 116 7.76 20.51 11.96
C ALA A 116 8.59 19.56 12.86
N TYR A 117 7.95 18.52 13.43
CA TYR A 117 8.64 17.64 14.38
C TYR A 117 9.62 16.73 13.66
N ALA A 118 10.88 16.80 14.08
CA ALA A 118 11.96 15.93 13.64
C ALA A 118 12.89 15.63 14.79
N VAL A 119 13.27 14.36 14.96
CA VAL A 119 14.25 13.91 15.96
C VAL A 119 15.32 13.09 15.27
N ASN A 120 16.58 13.47 15.45
CA ASN A 120 17.69 12.61 15.03
C ASN A 120 17.94 11.53 16.09
N TYR A 121 17.80 10.27 15.69
CA TYR A 121 18.07 9.12 16.54
C TYR A 121 19.04 8.18 15.82
N VAL A 122 20.21 8.02 16.41
CA VAL A 122 21.28 7.14 15.89
C VAL A 122 21.60 7.40 14.41
N GLY A 123 21.69 8.68 14.03
CA GLY A 123 21.98 9.09 12.64
C GLY A 123 20.82 9.00 11.65
N MET A 124 19.62 8.71 12.14
CA MET A 124 18.40 8.71 11.33
C MET A 124 17.46 9.82 11.76
N ASP A 125 16.96 10.60 10.83
CA ASP A 125 15.94 11.60 11.09
C ASP A 125 14.55 10.95 11.11
N LEU A 126 13.95 10.94 12.29
CA LEU A 126 12.60 10.44 12.51
C LEU A 126 11.62 11.60 12.38
N THR A 127 10.81 11.55 11.36
CA THR A 127 9.75 12.53 11.06
C THR A 127 8.41 11.85 10.97
N LEU A 128 7.35 12.64 10.98
CA LEU A 128 6.01 12.18 10.67
C LEU A 128 5.89 11.81 9.18
N ASP A 129 5.08 10.81 8.86
CA ASP A 129 4.81 10.41 7.48
C ASP A 129 3.51 11.01 6.93
N GLY A 130 2.53 11.36 7.78
CA GLY A 130 1.29 11.98 7.34
C GLY A 130 0.25 12.18 8.45
N PHE A 131 -0.98 12.49 8.04
CA PHE A 131 -2.11 12.72 8.95
C PHE A 131 -3.29 11.83 8.59
N GLY A 132 -3.97 11.32 9.63
CA GLY A 132 -5.24 10.61 9.49
C GLY A 132 -6.38 11.50 9.97
N ILE A 133 -7.37 11.78 9.13
CA ILE A 133 -8.52 12.61 9.49
C ILE A 133 -9.69 11.67 9.73
N ALA A 134 -10.19 11.64 10.96
CA ALA A 134 -11.26 10.76 11.38
C ALA A 134 -12.54 11.53 11.63
N SER A 135 -13.63 11.06 11.01
CA SER A 135 -14.95 11.62 11.28
C SER A 135 -15.45 11.19 12.66
N ARG A 136 -15.80 12.17 13.48
CA ARG A 136 -16.44 12.04 14.77
C ARG A 136 -17.71 12.89 14.86
N ALA A 137 -17.71 14.06 14.20
CA ALA A 137 -18.86 14.95 14.16
C ALA A 137 -20.05 14.36 13.37
N GLY A 138 -19.81 13.36 12.49
CA GLY A 138 -20.86 12.78 11.66
C GLY A 138 -21.43 13.76 10.62
N ASN A 139 -20.67 14.79 10.25
CA ASN A 139 -21.11 15.86 9.37
C ASN A 139 -20.14 16.03 8.21
N PRO A 140 -20.59 15.90 6.93
CA PRO A 140 -19.74 16.05 5.74
C PRO A 140 -19.03 17.40 5.67
N GLN A 141 -19.69 18.49 6.07
CA GLN A 141 -19.14 19.85 6.01
C GLN A 141 -18.01 20.03 7.05
N ALA A 142 -18.18 19.51 8.27
CA ALA A 142 -17.14 19.55 9.30
C ALA A 142 -15.93 18.71 8.86
N PHE A 143 -16.17 17.55 8.28
CA PHE A 143 -15.10 16.69 7.76
C PHE A 143 -14.32 17.35 6.63
N ALA A 144 -15.00 17.95 5.63
CA ALA A 144 -14.38 18.70 4.55
C ALA A 144 -13.58 19.91 5.07
N ALA A 145 -14.11 20.63 6.07
CA ALA A 145 -13.40 21.73 6.70
C ALA A 145 -12.12 21.28 7.41
N ALA A 146 -12.16 20.13 8.12
CA ALA A 146 -10.98 19.54 8.76
C ALA A 146 -9.93 19.11 7.73
N VAL A 147 -10.34 18.46 6.63
CA VAL A 147 -9.44 18.08 5.53
C VAL A 147 -8.77 19.32 4.91
N SER A 148 -9.54 20.35 4.63
CA SER A 148 -9.05 21.64 4.12
C SER A 148 -8.07 22.31 5.08
N ALA A 149 -8.37 22.31 6.39
CA ALA A 149 -7.52 22.86 7.42
C ALA A 149 -6.16 22.16 7.49
N VAL A 150 -6.14 20.82 7.46
CA VAL A 150 -4.91 20.04 7.43
C VAL A 150 -4.11 20.31 6.17
N ARG A 151 -4.76 20.30 4.99
CA ARG A 151 -4.09 20.53 3.70
C ARG A 151 -3.54 21.94 3.55
N SER A 152 -4.16 22.95 4.18
CA SER A 152 -3.65 24.31 4.17
C SER A 152 -2.31 24.51 4.90
N VAL A 153 -1.94 23.56 5.77
CA VAL A 153 -0.72 23.64 6.60
C VAL A 153 0.33 22.60 6.19
N SER A 154 -0.09 21.41 5.76
CA SER A 154 0.82 20.30 5.45
C SER A 154 0.53 19.70 4.08
N ALA A 155 1.59 19.39 3.33
CA ALA A 155 1.54 18.68 2.05
C ALA A 155 1.73 17.14 2.19
N ARG A 156 1.83 16.64 3.44
CA ARG A 156 2.06 15.18 3.67
C ARG A 156 0.86 14.32 3.26
N PRO A 157 1.06 13.03 2.98
CA PRO A 157 -0.01 12.09 2.66
C PRO A 157 -1.11 12.06 3.72
N LEU A 158 -2.36 11.90 3.27
CA LEU A 158 -3.53 11.86 4.13
C LEU A 158 -4.19 10.48 4.12
N ILE A 159 -4.76 10.11 5.27
CA ILE A 159 -5.68 8.99 5.43
C ILE A 159 -7.03 9.56 5.82
N LEU A 160 -8.05 9.33 5.02
CA LEU A 160 -9.43 9.72 5.33
C LEU A 160 -10.15 8.55 6.01
N MET A 161 -10.74 8.80 7.17
CA MET A 161 -11.31 7.77 8.03
C MET A 161 -12.79 8.05 8.31
N SER A 162 -13.69 7.36 7.59
CA SER A 162 -15.14 7.39 7.84
C SER A 162 -15.77 6.09 7.33
N ARG A 163 -16.85 5.65 7.98
CA ARG A 163 -17.72 4.57 7.51
C ARG A 163 -18.87 5.05 6.65
N ASP A 164 -19.10 6.36 6.65
CA ASP A 164 -20.18 6.99 5.86
C ASP A 164 -19.62 7.44 4.50
N PRO A 165 -20.16 6.90 3.40
CA PRO A 165 -19.74 7.28 2.04
C PRO A 165 -19.93 8.76 1.72
N ALA A 166 -21.00 9.41 2.26
CA ALA A 166 -21.26 10.82 2.00
C ALA A 166 -20.21 11.72 2.67
N ILE A 167 -19.77 11.38 3.88
CA ILE A 167 -18.69 12.08 4.59
C ILE A 167 -17.37 11.87 3.84
N MET A 168 -17.10 10.64 3.39
CA MET A 168 -15.89 10.34 2.64
C MET A 168 -15.84 11.11 1.32
N ALA A 169 -16.95 11.15 0.57
CA ALA A 169 -17.05 11.91 -0.68
C ALA A 169 -16.78 13.41 -0.47
N ALA A 170 -17.28 13.99 0.62
CA ALA A 170 -17.00 15.40 0.95
C ALA A 170 -15.50 15.65 1.21
N GLY A 171 -14.81 14.74 1.88
CA GLY A 171 -13.36 14.84 2.08
C GLY A 171 -12.56 14.65 0.78
N LEU A 172 -12.95 13.69 -0.05
CA LEU A 172 -12.31 13.44 -1.35
C LEU A 172 -12.50 14.62 -2.31
N HIS A 173 -13.63 15.29 -2.27
CA HIS A 173 -13.89 16.47 -3.10
C HIS A 173 -12.90 17.61 -2.82
N VAL A 174 -12.48 17.79 -1.57
CA VAL A 174 -11.42 18.75 -1.19
C VAL A 174 -10.06 18.35 -1.78
N LEU A 175 -9.81 17.04 -1.95
CA LEU A 175 -8.55 16.47 -2.43
C LEU A 175 -8.65 16.00 -3.89
N SER A 176 -9.38 16.70 -4.74
CA SER A 176 -9.73 16.29 -6.12
C SER A 176 -8.55 15.91 -7.03
N ASN A 177 -7.33 16.35 -6.70
CA ASN A 177 -6.11 16.05 -7.45
C ASN A 177 -5.15 15.08 -6.71
N GLU A 178 -5.62 14.45 -5.64
CA GLU A 178 -4.81 13.56 -4.81
C GLU A 178 -5.49 12.20 -4.65
N THR A 179 -4.70 11.20 -4.31
CA THR A 179 -5.17 9.84 -4.02
C THR A 179 -4.87 9.49 -2.55
N PRO A 180 -5.66 10.02 -1.59
CA PRO A 180 -5.49 9.68 -0.18
C PRO A 180 -5.85 8.21 0.07
N LEU A 181 -5.35 7.65 1.17
CA LEU A 181 -5.82 6.36 1.65
C LEU A 181 -7.21 6.51 2.28
N ILE A 182 -8.14 5.65 1.86
CA ILE A 182 -9.48 5.57 2.45
C ILE A 182 -9.50 4.45 3.48
N TYR A 183 -10.02 4.74 4.67
CA TYR A 183 -10.24 3.77 5.75
C TYR A 183 -11.68 3.84 6.26
N GLY A 184 -12.33 2.67 6.35
CA GLY A 184 -13.70 2.53 6.86
C GLY A 184 -14.67 1.85 5.89
N ALA A 185 -14.22 1.46 4.69
CA ALA A 185 -14.99 0.58 3.82
C ALA A 185 -15.11 -0.82 4.46
N GLU A 186 -16.32 -1.33 4.52
CA GLU A 186 -16.70 -2.67 5.01
C GLU A 186 -17.43 -3.42 3.90
N ALA A 187 -17.57 -4.74 4.01
CA ALA A 187 -18.27 -5.55 3.00
C ALA A 187 -19.72 -5.06 2.73
N SER A 188 -20.34 -4.43 3.70
CA SER A 188 -21.72 -3.92 3.60
C SER A 188 -21.85 -2.58 2.85
N ASN A 189 -20.77 -1.81 2.70
CA ASN A 189 -20.78 -0.48 2.08
C ASN A 189 -19.72 -0.32 0.99
N LEU A 190 -19.03 -1.40 0.61
CA LEU A 190 -17.92 -1.37 -0.35
C LEU A 190 -18.33 -0.78 -1.71
N ASP A 191 -19.52 -1.17 -2.22
CA ASP A 191 -20.03 -0.68 -3.49
C ASP A 191 -20.30 0.84 -3.50
N ALA A 192 -20.58 1.43 -2.34
CA ALA A 192 -20.78 2.86 -2.19
C ALA A 192 -19.45 3.65 -2.08
N PHE A 193 -18.34 2.96 -1.82
CA PHE A 193 -16.99 3.53 -1.78
C PHE A 193 -16.22 3.34 -3.12
N ALA A 194 -16.70 2.47 -4.01
CA ALA A 194 -16.11 2.18 -5.31
C ALA A 194 -16.56 3.19 -6.37
#